data_ce52a9ca538eb914d682c9d2df4f43fa
#
_entry.id   ce52a9ca538eb914d682c9d2df4f43fa
#
_cell.length_a   1.000
_cell.length_b   1.000
_cell.length_c   1.000
_cell.angle_alpha   90.00
_cell.angle_beta   90.00
_cell.angle_gamma   90.00
#
_symmetry.space_group_name_H-M   'P 1'
#
loop_
_entity.id
_entity.type
_entity.pdbx_description
1 polymer ?
#
loop_
_entity_poly.entity_id
_entity_poly.type
_entity_poly.pdbx_seq_one_letter_code
_entity_poly.pdbx_strand_id
1 'polypeptide(L)'
;WVLIPTPTNMSIVDMQFLSKDSGWTVGASVGADVRTTTNGGLNWIVRTSGILQQTQKLFFLNYNTGFCGANSQLYKTTNSGLNWVLNSNFSESVASIFFINQATGWLGLTGGKVALTSNGGANWFIQQPFPLNGNTTTDIYFINTNTGFAGTGWFQKILKTTNGGINWGYQLVPTGSVKISILDSLNVWAADLGISHTTNGGGTIAYVGIINTGTEIPVSFKLYQNYPNPFNPVTNFKIDISENAF
;
A
#
# COMPACT_ATOMS: atom_id res chain seq x y z
N TRP A 1 10.38 -29.49 2.32
CA TRP A 1 9.01 -28.94 2.31
C TRP A 1 8.04 -30.07 2.65
N VAL A 2 7.13 -29.80 3.56
CA VAL A 2 6.06 -30.74 3.94
C VAL A 2 4.73 -30.07 3.64
N LEU A 3 3.82 -30.80 2.97
CA LEU A 3 2.46 -30.34 2.75
C LEU A 3 1.71 -30.33 4.08
N ILE A 4 1.19 -29.18 4.46
CA ILE A 4 0.30 -29.03 5.61
C ILE A 4 -1.12 -28.93 5.03
N PRO A 5 -1.98 -29.92 5.27
CA PRO A 5 -3.34 -29.89 4.75
C PRO A 5 -4.13 -28.76 5.42
N THR A 6 -4.60 -27.83 4.62
CA THR A 6 -5.60 -26.85 5.08
C THR A 6 -6.97 -27.53 5.10
N PRO A 7 -7.76 -27.40 6.16
CA PRO A 7 -9.10 -27.94 6.16
C PRO A 7 -9.97 -27.20 5.14
N THR A 8 -10.56 -27.94 4.21
CA THR A 8 -11.48 -27.51 3.15
C THR A 8 -10.87 -26.80 1.93
N ASN A 9 -11.63 -26.73 0.84
CA ASN A 9 -11.33 -26.18 -0.50
C ASN A 9 -11.11 -24.66 -0.53
N MET A 10 -10.25 -24.14 0.34
CA MET A 10 -9.93 -22.72 0.45
C MET A 10 -8.74 -22.39 -0.46
N SER A 11 -8.91 -21.46 -1.36
CA SER A 11 -7.78 -20.83 -2.04
C SER A 11 -7.19 -19.75 -1.13
N ILE A 12 -6.02 -20.01 -0.54
CA ILE A 12 -5.31 -19.00 0.27
C ILE A 12 -4.82 -17.89 -0.65
N VAL A 13 -5.18 -16.65 -0.36
CA VAL A 13 -4.80 -15.47 -1.14
C VAL A 13 -3.78 -14.60 -0.41
N ASP A 14 -3.74 -14.69 0.93
CA ASP A 14 -2.73 -14.00 1.72
C ASP A 14 -2.49 -14.71 3.05
N MET A 15 -1.27 -14.59 3.58
CA MET A 15 -0.89 -15.19 4.87
C MET A 15 0.24 -14.40 5.52
N GLN A 16 0.24 -14.42 6.86
CA GLN A 16 1.31 -13.85 7.66
C GLN A 16 1.56 -14.71 8.89
N PHE A 17 2.82 -14.99 9.17
CA PHE A 17 3.29 -15.59 10.40
C PHE A 17 4.09 -14.59 11.21
N LEU A 18 3.80 -14.45 12.50
CA LEU A 18 4.56 -13.62 13.43
C LEU A 18 5.56 -14.46 14.24
N SER A 19 5.41 -15.78 14.22
CA SER A 19 6.39 -16.74 14.75
C SER A 19 6.28 -18.07 14.00
N LYS A 20 7.15 -19.03 14.33
CA LYS A 20 7.08 -20.38 13.77
C LYS A 20 5.77 -21.11 14.06
N ASP A 21 5.06 -20.71 15.11
CA ASP A 21 3.84 -21.41 15.59
C ASP A 21 2.57 -20.61 15.28
N SER A 22 2.64 -19.28 15.23
CA SER A 22 1.46 -18.41 15.14
C SER A 22 1.37 -17.66 13.84
N GLY A 23 0.25 -17.84 13.14
CA GLY A 23 -0.02 -17.20 11.87
C GLY A 23 -1.50 -17.11 11.54
N TRP A 24 -1.80 -16.34 10.51
CA TRP A 24 -3.14 -16.10 9.97
C TRP A 24 -3.13 -16.27 8.46
N THR A 25 -4.27 -16.68 7.93
CA THR A 25 -4.52 -16.76 6.48
C THR A 25 -5.86 -16.14 6.16
N VAL A 26 -5.97 -15.62 4.95
CA VAL A 26 -7.25 -15.26 4.33
C VAL A 26 -7.41 -15.97 3.00
N GLY A 27 -8.64 -16.31 2.65
CA GLY A 27 -8.97 -17.09 1.49
C GLY A 27 -10.03 -16.49 0.60
N ALA A 28 -9.93 -16.83 -0.69
CA ALA A 28 -10.94 -16.51 -1.68
C ALA A 28 -12.02 -17.61 -1.66
N SER A 29 -12.98 -17.49 -0.77
CA SER A 29 -14.19 -18.30 -0.73
C SER A 29 -15.43 -17.43 -0.88
N VAL A 30 -16.59 -18.04 -0.97
CA VAL A 30 -17.86 -17.30 -0.91
C VAL A 30 -18.02 -16.76 0.52
N GLY A 31 -17.78 -15.47 0.71
CA GLY A 31 -17.81 -14.80 2.01
C GLY A 31 -16.43 -14.65 2.66
N ALA A 32 -16.44 -14.35 3.95
CA ALA A 32 -15.22 -14.15 4.74
C ALA A 32 -14.56 -15.50 5.07
N ASP A 33 -13.26 -15.60 4.89
CA ASP A 33 -12.47 -16.75 5.32
C ASP A 33 -11.14 -16.27 5.91
N VAL A 34 -11.13 -16.04 7.23
CA VAL A 34 -9.95 -15.74 8.02
C VAL A 34 -9.71 -16.89 8.97
N ARG A 35 -8.49 -17.40 9.03
CA ARG A 35 -8.10 -18.50 9.92
C ARG A 35 -6.82 -18.16 10.65
N THR A 36 -6.68 -18.72 11.85
CA THR A 36 -5.46 -18.62 12.66
C THR A 36 -4.96 -19.99 13.04
N THR A 37 -3.65 -20.09 13.18
CA THR A 37 -2.94 -21.23 13.77
C THR A 37 -2.09 -20.76 14.94
N THR A 38 -1.88 -21.66 15.90
CA THR A 38 -0.97 -21.49 17.04
C THR A 38 0.04 -22.63 17.15
N ASN A 39 0.10 -23.50 16.13
CA ASN A 39 0.95 -24.68 16.10
C ASN A 39 1.61 -24.90 14.72
N GLY A 40 2.03 -23.79 14.08
CA GLY A 40 2.77 -23.85 12.81
C GLY A 40 1.95 -24.30 11.61
N GLY A 41 0.62 -24.16 11.68
CA GLY A 41 -0.28 -24.56 10.60
C GLY A 41 -0.80 -25.98 10.68
N LEU A 42 -0.44 -26.77 11.70
CA LEU A 42 -0.96 -28.13 11.86
C LEU A 42 -2.48 -28.15 12.08
N ASN A 43 -3.01 -27.12 12.74
CA ASN A 43 -4.44 -26.88 12.88
C ASN A 43 -4.77 -25.42 12.59
N TRP A 44 -5.93 -25.20 11.97
CA TRP A 44 -6.43 -23.87 11.63
C TRP A 44 -7.82 -23.66 12.21
N ILE A 45 -8.05 -22.54 12.86
CA ILE A 45 -9.31 -22.15 13.49
C ILE A 45 -9.90 -20.97 12.73
N VAL A 46 -11.17 -21.07 12.34
CA VAL A 46 -11.90 -20.00 11.66
C VAL A 46 -12.10 -18.78 12.58
N ARG A 47 -11.87 -17.58 12.04
CA ARG A 47 -11.86 -16.31 12.74
C ARG A 47 -12.56 -15.21 11.89
N THR A 48 -13.77 -15.46 11.45
CA THR A 48 -14.51 -14.56 10.53
C THR A 48 -15.56 -13.71 11.21
N SER A 49 -15.69 -13.78 12.54
CA SER A 49 -16.72 -13.04 13.28
C SER A 49 -16.63 -11.53 13.01
N GLY A 50 -17.71 -10.95 12.50
CA GLY A 50 -17.82 -9.52 12.17
C GLY A 50 -17.45 -9.13 10.73
N ILE A 51 -16.85 -10.02 9.93
CA ILE A 51 -16.57 -9.75 8.52
C ILE A 51 -17.70 -10.31 7.65
N LEU A 52 -18.27 -9.46 6.80
CA LEU A 52 -19.41 -9.82 5.93
C LEU A 52 -19.02 -9.98 4.45
N GLN A 53 -17.80 -9.57 4.08
CA GLN A 53 -17.33 -9.53 2.70
C GLN A 53 -16.22 -10.56 2.46
N GLN A 54 -15.97 -10.87 1.18
CA GLN A 54 -14.85 -11.72 0.78
C GLN A 54 -13.52 -11.10 1.18
N THR A 55 -12.69 -11.84 1.91
CA THR A 55 -11.39 -11.41 2.40
C THR A 55 -10.31 -11.57 1.34
N GLN A 56 -9.39 -10.60 1.24
CA GLN A 56 -8.36 -10.55 0.20
C GLN A 56 -6.95 -10.28 0.74
N LYS A 57 -6.85 -9.50 1.81
CA LYS A 57 -5.58 -9.08 2.40
C LYS A 57 -5.63 -9.13 3.91
N LEU A 58 -4.49 -9.40 4.53
CA LEU A 58 -4.34 -9.32 5.96
C LEU A 58 -3.00 -8.68 6.33
N PHE A 59 -2.98 -8.05 7.49
CA PHE A 59 -1.77 -7.56 8.12
C PHE A 59 -1.93 -7.56 9.64
N PHE A 60 -1.06 -8.27 10.33
CA PHE A 60 -0.98 -8.26 11.78
C PHE A 60 0.25 -7.48 12.25
N LEU A 61 0.02 -6.42 13.01
CA LEU A 61 1.07 -5.62 13.61
C LEU A 61 1.72 -6.34 14.80
N ASN A 62 0.92 -7.09 15.53
CA ASN A 62 1.31 -7.98 16.64
C ASN A 62 0.25 -9.06 16.80
N TYR A 63 0.41 -9.96 17.78
CA TYR A 63 -0.52 -11.08 18.00
C TYR A 63 -1.97 -10.66 18.23
N ASN A 64 -2.22 -9.48 18.79
CA ASN A 64 -3.56 -9.03 19.12
C ASN A 64 -4.17 -8.14 18.05
N THR A 65 -3.36 -7.25 17.45
CA THR A 65 -3.84 -6.20 16.55
C THR A 65 -3.55 -6.55 15.10
N GLY A 66 -4.59 -6.64 14.31
CA GLY A 66 -4.51 -6.90 12.88
C GLY A 66 -5.58 -6.17 12.08
N PHE A 67 -5.37 -6.14 10.78
CA PHE A 67 -6.26 -5.55 9.78
C PHE A 67 -6.56 -6.59 8.69
N CYS A 68 -7.79 -6.55 8.18
CA CYS A 68 -8.22 -7.40 7.09
C CYS A 68 -8.93 -6.55 6.04
N GLY A 69 -8.43 -6.60 4.82
CA GLY A 69 -9.07 -6.01 3.64
C GLY A 69 -10.08 -6.99 3.05
N ALA A 70 -11.32 -6.56 2.94
CA ALA A 70 -12.42 -7.33 2.37
C ALA A 70 -13.17 -6.44 1.36
N ASN A 71 -12.86 -6.63 0.06
CA ASN A 71 -13.27 -5.72 -1.00
C ASN A 71 -12.91 -4.25 -0.67
N SER A 72 -13.87 -3.34 -0.64
CA SER A 72 -13.66 -1.92 -0.32
C SER A 72 -13.73 -1.62 1.18
N GLN A 73 -13.74 -2.64 2.04
CA GLN A 73 -13.83 -2.50 3.49
C GLN A 73 -12.53 -2.90 4.17
N LEU A 74 -12.14 -2.14 5.19
CA LEU A 74 -11.06 -2.48 6.09
C LEU A 74 -11.65 -2.83 7.44
N TYR A 75 -11.34 -4.01 7.94
CA TYR A 75 -11.68 -4.47 9.27
C TYR A 75 -10.45 -4.46 10.17
N LYS A 76 -10.68 -4.24 11.46
CA LYS A 76 -9.65 -4.26 12.49
C LYS A 76 -10.02 -5.25 13.59
N THR A 77 -9.04 -5.97 14.08
CA THR A 77 -9.12 -6.77 15.30
C THR A 77 -8.14 -6.26 16.35
N THR A 78 -8.47 -6.41 17.61
CA THR A 78 -7.58 -6.15 18.76
C THR A 78 -7.48 -7.39 19.69
N ASN A 79 -7.99 -8.54 19.22
CA ASN A 79 -8.04 -9.78 19.97
C ASN A 79 -7.70 -11.00 19.09
N SER A 80 -6.65 -10.90 18.30
CA SER A 80 -6.11 -12.00 17.47
C SER A 80 -7.08 -12.53 16.38
N GLY A 81 -8.04 -11.71 15.96
CA GLY A 81 -9.06 -12.09 15.00
C GLY A 81 -10.28 -12.79 15.60
N LEU A 82 -10.41 -12.87 16.92
CA LEU A 82 -11.64 -13.40 17.55
C LEU A 82 -12.87 -12.63 17.14
N ASN A 83 -12.74 -11.30 17.07
CA ASN A 83 -13.75 -10.40 16.54
C ASN A 83 -13.10 -9.38 15.62
N TRP A 84 -13.81 -9.06 14.56
CA TRP A 84 -13.42 -8.03 13.60
C TRP A 84 -14.48 -6.92 13.61
N VAL A 85 -14.02 -5.70 13.66
CA VAL A 85 -14.88 -4.51 13.63
C VAL A 85 -14.58 -3.74 12.35
N LEU A 86 -15.62 -3.31 11.65
CA LEU A 86 -15.47 -2.45 10.49
C LEU A 86 -14.74 -1.17 10.90
N ASN A 87 -13.58 -0.94 10.33
CA ASN A 87 -12.75 0.23 10.60
C ASN A 87 -13.03 1.35 9.61
N SER A 88 -13.07 1.03 8.32
CA SER A 88 -13.25 2.03 7.25
C SER A 88 -13.89 1.43 6.00
N ASN A 89 -14.59 2.29 5.23
CA ASN A 89 -15.08 2.00 3.90
C ASN A 89 -14.38 2.91 2.90
N PHE A 90 -14.00 2.34 1.76
CA PHE A 90 -13.39 3.05 0.64
C PHE A 90 -14.28 2.93 -0.59
N SER A 91 -14.04 3.76 -1.61
CA SER A 91 -14.66 3.60 -2.94
C SER A 91 -13.98 2.51 -3.77
N GLU A 92 -12.74 2.17 -3.41
CA GLU A 92 -11.90 1.17 -4.09
C GLU A 92 -11.57 0.00 -3.16
N SER A 93 -11.26 -1.16 -3.76
CA SER A 93 -10.88 -2.34 -2.99
C SER A 93 -9.49 -2.19 -2.35
N VAL A 94 -9.33 -2.73 -1.15
CA VAL A 94 -8.06 -2.79 -0.43
C VAL A 94 -7.18 -3.89 -1.04
N ALA A 95 -6.10 -3.50 -1.73
CA ALA A 95 -5.22 -4.41 -2.45
C ALA A 95 -3.93 -4.74 -1.68
N SER A 96 -3.48 -3.87 -0.78
CA SER A 96 -2.34 -4.12 0.12
C SER A 96 -2.48 -3.33 1.41
N ILE A 97 -1.86 -3.84 2.48
CA ILE A 97 -1.90 -3.25 3.82
C ILE A 97 -0.51 -3.29 4.41
N PHE A 98 -0.04 -2.18 4.94
CA PHE A 98 1.22 -2.11 5.68
C PHE A 98 1.11 -1.12 6.84
N PHE A 99 1.57 -1.53 8.02
CA PHE A 99 1.72 -0.66 9.19
C PHE A 99 3.14 -0.77 9.73
N ILE A 100 3.77 0.37 9.98
CA ILE A 100 5.10 0.42 10.56
C ILE A 100 5.05 0.46 12.10
N ASN A 101 3.94 0.93 12.65
CA ASN A 101 3.65 0.96 14.09
C ASN A 101 2.13 1.04 14.31
N GLN A 102 1.69 1.15 15.58
CA GLN A 102 0.27 1.18 15.93
C GLN A 102 -0.48 2.40 15.39
N ALA A 103 0.21 3.50 15.12
CA ALA A 103 -0.41 4.75 14.65
C ALA A 103 -0.32 4.90 13.13
N THR A 104 0.83 4.55 12.53
CA THR A 104 1.16 4.90 11.14
C THR A 104 1.07 3.69 10.23
N GLY A 105 0.26 3.79 9.19
CA GLY A 105 0.08 2.74 8.20
C GLY A 105 -0.38 3.26 6.85
N TRP A 106 -0.29 2.41 5.85
CA TRP A 106 -0.65 2.70 4.47
C TRP A 106 -1.44 1.55 3.86
N LEU A 107 -2.33 1.91 2.94
CA LEU A 107 -3.06 0.95 2.10
C LEU A 107 -2.75 1.25 0.64
N GLY A 108 -2.55 0.19 -0.13
CA GLY A 108 -2.69 0.24 -1.57
C GLY A 108 -4.13 -0.10 -1.94
N LEU A 109 -4.73 0.74 -2.79
CA LEU A 109 -6.10 0.59 -3.25
C LEU A 109 -6.14 0.32 -4.76
N THR A 110 -7.21 -0.27 -5.23
CA THR A 110 -7.48 -0.33 -6.67
C THR A 110 -7.62 1.10 -7.23
N GLY A 111 -7.49 1.26 -8.55
CA GLY A 111 -7.47 2.59 -9.17
C GLY A 111 -6.19 3.37 -8.95
N GLY A 112 -5.10 2.74 -8.46
CA GLY A 112 -3.79 3.35 -8.28
C GLY A 112 -3.71 4.32 -7.10
N LYS A 113 -4.63 4.21 -6.15
CA LYS A 113 -4.67 5.06 -4.96
C LYS A 113 -3.84 4.49 -3.81
N VAL A 114 -3.39 5.39 -2.95
CA VAL A 114 -2.75 5.08 -1.67
C VAL A 114 -3.50 5.82 -0.57
N ALA A 115 -3.75 5.14 0.54
CA ALA A 115 -4.29 5.76 1.74
C ALA A 115 -3.26 5.74 2.86
N LEU A 116 -3.11 6.84 3.59
CA LEU A 116 -2.21 7.02 4.74
C LEU A 116 -3.04 7.25 5.99
N THR A 117 -2.67 6.58 7.07
CA THR A 117 -3.15 6.89 8.43
C THR A 117 -2.00 7.25 9.36
N SER A 118 -2.23 8.17 10.28
CA SER A 118 -1.33 8.53 11.39
C SER A 118 -1.96 8.27 12.77
N ASN A 119 -3.15 7.66 12.80
CA ASN A 119 -3.92 7.42 14.03
C ASN A 119 -4.49 6.00 14.11
N GLY A 120 -3.76 5.01 13.58
CA GLY A 120 -4.11 3.59 13.68
C GLY A 120 -5.35 3.19 12.89
N GLY A 121 -5.61 3.88 11.78
CA GLY A 121 -6.74 3.62 10.91
C GLY A 121 -8.03 4.34 11.30
N ALA A 122 -8.02 5.22 12.31
CA ALA A 122 -9.22 5.99 12.66
C ALA A 122 -9.63 6.96 11.55
N ASN A 123 -8.66 7.54 10.86
CA ASN A 123 -8.86 8.37 9.67
C ASN A 123 -7.84 8.01 8.60
N TRP A 124 -8.21 8.20 7.35
CA TRP A 124 -7.36 7.93 6.19
C TRP A 124 -7.31 9.14 5.26
N PHE A 125 -6.09 9.51 4.87
CA PHE A 125 -5.83 10.48 3.82
C PHE A 125 -5.58 9.72 2.51
N ILE A 126 -6.48 9.87 1.54
CA ILE A 126 -6.44 9.15 0.26
C ILE A 126 -5.78 10.03 -0.80
N GLN A 127 -4.83 9.46 -1.51
CA GLN A 127 -4.09 10.11 -2.59
C GLN A 127 -4.20 9.32 -3.89
N GLN A 128 -4.10 10.04 -4.99
CA GLN A 128 -3.89 9.49 -6.33
C GLN A 128 -2.47 9.84 -6.78
N PRO A 129 -1.44 9.06 -6.39
CA PRO A 129 -0.03 9.41 -6.64
C PRO A 129 0.33 9.57 -8.10
N PHE A 130 -0.43 8.93 -8.96
CA PHE A 130 -0.25 8.93 -10.39
C PHE A 130 -1.60 8.76 -11.08
N PRO A 131 -1.91 9.50 -12.17
CA PRO A 131 -3.15 9.33 -12.92
C PRO A 131 -3.11 8.02 -13.71
N LEU A 132 -3.18 6.91 -12.98
CA LEU A 132 -3.17 5.56 -13.52
C LEU A 132 -4.61 5.07 -13.61
N ASN A 133 -5.31 5.47 -14.67
CA ASN A 133 -6.63 4.94 -14.95
C ASN A 133 -6.57 3.41 -15.08
N GLY A 134 -7.22 2.72 -14.15
CA GLY A 134 -7.35 1.26 -14.18
C GLY A 134 -6.26 0.45 -13.45
N ASN A 135 -5.27 1.06 -12.84
CA ASN A 135 -4.24 0.34 -12.09
C ASN A 135 -4.63 0.07 -10.64
N THR A 136 -3.90 -0.87 -10.05
CA THR A 136 -4.00 -1.21 -8.63
C THR A 136 -2.66 -0.95 -7.97
N THR A 137 -2.65 -0.36 -6.78
CA THR A 137 -1.47 -0.37 -5.91
C THR A 137 -1.41 -1.73 -5.24
N THR A 138 -0.69 -2.65 -5.88
CA THR A 138 -0.75 -4.09 -5.60
C THR A 138 0.02 -4.52 -4.38
N ASP A 139 1.06 -3.75 -4.03
CA ASP A 139 1.92 -4.00 -2.88
C ASP A 139 2.43 -2.68 -2.33
N ILE A 140 2.62 -2.58 -1.00
CA ILE A 140 3.11 -1.38 -0.35
C ILE A 140 3.99 -1.75 0.82
N TYR A 141 5.14 -1.09 0.95
CA TYR A 141 6.09 -1.34 2.02
C TYR A 141 6.86 -0.08 2.38
N PHE A 142 7.07 0.15 3.67
CA PHE A 142 7.87 1.25 4.20
C PHE A 142 9.06 0.72 5.00
N ILE A 143 10.24 1.29 4.75
CA ILE A 143 11.48 0.98 5.47
C ILE A 143 11.50 1.72 6.81
N ASN A 144 11.00 2.94 6.80
CA ASN A 144 10.84 3.82 7.97
C ASN A 144 9.62 4.71 7.72
N THR A 145 9.31 5.62 8.65
CA THR A 145 8.16 6.51 8.54
C THR A 145 8.20 7.46 7.34
N ASN A 146 9.35 7.66 6.71
CA ASN A 146 9.52 8.59 5.59
C ASN A 146 9.65 7.89 4.24
N THR A 147 10.39 6.77 4.19
CA THR A 147 10.75 6.11 2.92
C THR A 147 9.92 4.87 2.70
N GLY A 148 9.19 4.85 1.60
CA GLY A 148 8.36 3.72 1.19
C GLY A 148 8.29 3.55 -0.32
N PHE A 149 7.86 2.37 -0.72
CA PHE A 149 7.66 1.97 -2.11
C PHE A 149 6.29 1.31 -2.28
N ALA A 150 5.74 1.43 -3.49
CA ALA A 150 4.50 0.74 -3.84
C ALA A 150 4.53 0.22 -5.27
N GLY A 151 4.10 -1.02 -5.44
CA GLY A 151 3.93 -1.66 -6.74
C GLY A 151 2.67 -1.16 -7.44
N THR A 152 2.75 -0.96 -8.77
CA THR A 152 1.65 -0.39 -9.56
C THR A 152 1.00 -1.39 -10.52
N GLY A 153 1.19 -2.69 -10.30
CA GLY A 153 0.67 -3.72 -11.19
C GLY A 153 1.36 -3.71 -12.57
N TRP A 154 0.58 -3.73 -13.62
CA TRP A 154 1.02 -3.96 -15.01
C TRP A 154 1.92 -2.88 -15.63
N PHE A 155 2.11 -1.73 -14.99
CA PHE A 155 3.00 -0.69 -15.53
C PHE A 155 4.44 -0.92 -15.08
N GLN A 156 5.37 -0.64 -15.96
CA GLN A 156 6.82 -0.67 -15.70
C GLN A 156 7.24 0.50 -14.78
N LYS A 157 6.54 0.64 -13.65
CA LYS A 157 6.75 1.71 -12.68
C LYS A 157 6.62 1.18 -11.27
N ILE A 158 7.47 1.69 -10.40
CA ILE A 158 7.36 1.56 -8.96
C ILE A 158 7.19 2.96 -8.37
N LEU A 159 6.28 3.11 -7.45
CA LEU A 159 6.13 4.36 -6.70
C LEU A 159 7.14 4.40 -5.56
N LYS A 160 7.68 5.59 -5.30
CA LYS A 160 8.57 5.86 -4.17
C LYS A 160 8.17 7.15 -3.49
N THR A 161 8.22 7.15 -2.17
CA THR A 161 8.09 8.34 -1.33
C THR A 161 9.31 8.48 -0.43
N THR A 162 9.64 9.72 -0.06
CA THR A 162 10.69 10.05 0.92
C THR A 162 10.17 10.95 2.04
N ASN A 163 8.87 11.19 2.08
CA ASN A 163 8.19 12.04 3.06
C ASN A 163 6.93 11.38 3.66
N GLY A 164 6.99 10.06 3.86
CA GLY A 164 5.95 9.31 4.54
C GLY A 164 4.67 9.09 3.73
N GLY A 165 4.75 9.26 2.41
CA GLY A 165 3.58 9.10 1.54
C GLY A 165 2.76 10.37 1.40
N ILE A 166 3.27 11.53 1.85
CA ILE A 166 2.63 12.83 1.56
C ILE A 166 2.70 13.13 0.06
N ASN A 167 3.87 12.84 -0.54
CA ASN A 167 4.05 12.91 -1.98
C ASN A 167 4.69 11.61 -2.48
N TRP A 168 4.28 11.20 -3.66
CA TRP A 168 4.80 10.04 -4.35
C TRP A 168 5.36 10.45 -5.71
N GLY A 169 6.50 9.90 -6.05
CA GLY A 169 7.00 9.90 -7.41
C GLY A 169 7.13 8.48 -7.92
N TYR A 170 7.47 8.31 -9.18
CA TYR A 170 7.69 6.99 -9.76
C TYR A 170 9.10 6.83 -10.30
N GLN A 171 9.52 5.58 -10.39
CA GLN A 171 10.74 5.15 -11.05
C GLN A 171 10.37 4.10 -12.08
N LEU A 172 11.07 4.11 -13.23
CA LEU A 172 10.88 3.09 -14.25
C LEU A 172 11.58 1.79 -13.82
N VAL A 173 10.89 0.68 -14.02
CA VAL A 173 11.43 -0.66 -13.83
C VAL A 173 11.28 -1.44 -15.14
N PRO A 174 12.27 -2.25 -15.55
CA PRO A 174 12.23 -2.99 -16.82
C PRO A 174 11.08 -3.99 -16.91
N THR A 175 10.67 -4.54 -15.76
CA THR A 175 9.51 -5.43 -15.62
C THR A 175 8.39 -4.68 -14.88
N GLY A 176 7.20 -5.23 -14.80
CA GLY A 176 6.15 -4.67 -13.94
C GLY A 176 6.51 -4.74 -12.45
N SER A 177 5.68 -4.19 -11.61
CA SER A 177 5.87 -4.14 -10.15
C SER A 177 4.62 -4.63 -9.40
N VAL A 178 4.17 -5.85 -9.68
CA VAL A 178 3.04 -6.49 -8.98
C VAL A 178 3.40 -6.84 -7.55
N LYS A 179 4.67 -7.26 -7.33
CA LYS A 179 5.24 -7.53 -6.02
C LYS A 179 6.53 -6.77 -5.82
N ILE A 180 6.76 -6.33 -4.60
CA ILE A 180 8.01 -5.70 -4.19
C ILE A 180 8.60 -6.43 -3.00
N SER A 181 9.92 -6.47 -2.94
CA SER A 181 10.68 -6.97 -1.80
C SER A 181 11.80 -5.98 -1.49
N ILE A 182 11.95 -5.61 -0.24
CA ILE A 182 12.83 -4.54 0.17
C ILE A 182 13.72 -5.04 1.31
N LEU A 183 15.03 -4.93 1.11
CA LEU A 183 16.02 -5.21 2.15
C LEU A 183 16.36 -3.92 2.92
N ASP A 184 16.62 -2.84 2.17
CA ASP A 184 16.92 -1.51 2.70
C ASP A 184 16.55 -0.44 1.65
N SER A 185 16.90 0.83 1.92
CA SER A 185 16.57 1.97 1.04
C SER A 185 17.26 1.94 -0.32
N LEU A 186 18.30 1.14 -0.49
CA LEU A 186 19.07 1.02 -1.73
C LEU A 186 18.74 -0.27 -2.48
N ASN A 187 18.48 -1.36 -1.74
CA ASN A 187 18.26 -2.68 -2.28
C ASN A 187 16.77 -3.03 -2.32
N VAL A 188 16.18 -2.88 -3.50
CA VAL A 188 14.75 -3.10 -3.76
C VAL A 188 14.60 -3.99 -4.99
N TRP A 189 13.72 -4.98 -4.87
CA TRP A 189 13.30 -5.86 -5.97
C TRP A 189 11.86 -5.58 -6.33
N ALA A 190 11.60 -5.56 -7.62
CA ALA A 190 10.26 -5.52 -8.18
C ALA A 190 10.06 -6.71 -9.11
N ALA A 191 8.92 -7.35 -9.03
CA ALA A 191 8.60 -8.55 -9.79
C ALA A 191 7.21 -8.46 -10.43
N ASP A 192 7.12 -8.96 -11.67
CA ASP A 192 5.90 -9.24 -12.42
C ASP A 192 6.21 -10.41 -13.37
N LEU A 193 6.33 -10.17 -14.68
CA LEU A 193 6.77 -11.19 -15.66
C LEU A 193 8.27 -11.50 -15.59
N GLY A 194 9.02 -10.72 -14.82
CA GLY A 194 10.43 -10.89 -14.53
C GLY A 194 10.79 -10.23 -13.21
N ILE A 195 12.08 -10.21 -12.87
CA ILE A 195 12.58 -9.59 -11.65
C ILE A 195 13.51 -8.43 -12.02
N SER A 196 13.24 -7.27 -11.47
CA SER A 196 14.11 -6.08 -11.51
C SER A 196 14.71 -5.83 -10.14
N HIS A 197 15.97 -5.45 -10.07
CA HIS A 197 16.66 -5.15 -8.82
C HIS A 197 17.41 -3.82 -8.94
N THR A 198 17.40 -3.04 -7.88
CA THR A 198 18.25 -1.85 -7.73
C THR A 198 19.15 -1.97 -6.51
N THR A 199 20.36 -1.39 -6.61
CA THR A 199 21.36 -1.29 -5.52
C THR A 199 21.59 0.16 -5.09
N ASN A 200 20.85 1.11 -5.66
CA ASN A 200 20.98 2.54 -5.37
C ASN A 200 19.61 3.20 -5.07
N GLY A 201 18.61 2.40 -4.70
CA GLY A 201 17.25 2.86 -4.41
C GLY A 201 16.47 3.29 -5.64
N GLY A 202 16.88 2.83 -6.85
CA GLY A 202 16.16 3.03 -8.11
C GLY A 202 16.46 4.34 -8.83
N GLY A 203 17.43 5.14 -8.36
CA GLY A 203 17.84 6.38 -9.04
C GLY A 203 16.85 7.54 -8.86
N THR A 204 16.72 8.37 -9.90
CA THR A 204 15.92 9.59 -9.86
C THR A 204 14.42 9.29 -9.78
N ILE A 205 13.73 10.01 -8.90
CA ILE A 205 12.28 9.94 -8.75
C ILE A 205 11.67 10.99 -9.67
N ALA A 206 10.78 10.56 -10.57
CA ALA A 206 9.96 11.47 -11.36
C ALA A 206 8.65 11.75 -10.60
N TYR A 207 8.43 12.98 -10.23
CA TYR A 207 7.19 13.41 -9.61
C TYR A 207 6.19 13.85 -10.68
N VAL A 208 4.96 13.38 -10.52
CA VAL A 208 3.84 13.83 -11.34
C VAL A 208 2.88 14.53 -10.40
N GLY A 209 2.88 15.84 -10.44
CA GLY A 209 2.03 16.64 -9.58
C GLY A 209 2.64 18.03 -9.30
N ILE A 210 1.85 18.88 -8.69
CA ILE A 210 2.29 20.18 -8.22
C ILE A 210 3.13 19.97 -6.95
N ILE A 211 4.43 20.19 -7.04
CA ILE A 211 5.29 20.23 -5.84
C ILE A 211 5.20 21.65 -5.28
N ASN A 212 4.71 21.76 -4.07
CA ASN A 212 4.80 23.04 -3.36
C ASN A 212 6.27 23.29 -3.00
N THR A 213 6.88 24.26 -3.67
CA THR A 213 8.28 24.63 -3.48
C THR A 213 8.48 25.84 -2.54
N GLY A 214 7.39 26.39 -2.00
CA GLY A 214 7.41 27.56 -1.12
C GLY A 214 6.71 27.30 0.21
N THR A 215 7.18 27.96 1.26
CA THR A 215 6.55 28.01 2.59
C THR A 215 5.65 29.22 2.77
N GLU A 216 5.69 30.16 1.84
CA GLU A 216 4.88 31.38 1.87
C GLU A 216 3.63 31.22 1.02
N ILE A 217 2.51 31.67 1.53
CA ILE A 217 1.23 31.68 0.81
C ILE A 217 1.23 32.91 -0.11
N PRO A 218 1.16 32.72 -1.44
CA PRO A 218 1.13 33.85 -2.36
C PRO A 218 -0.13 34.71 -2.16
N VAL A 219 0.00 35.98 -2.24
CA VAL A 219 -1.13 36.95 -2.13
C VAL A 219 -1.99 37.00 -3.41
N SER A 220 -1.48 36.43 -4.51
CA SER A 220 -2.19 36.36 -5.80
C SER A 220 -1.77 35.16 -6.62
N PHE A 221 -2.69 34.70 -7.48
CA PHE A 221 -2.37 33.68 -8.48
C PHE A 221 -1.38 34.22 -9.50
N LYS A 222 -0.32 33.44 -9.78
CA LYS A 222 0.67 33.77 -10.82
C LYS A 222 1.17 32.52 -11.49
N LEU A 223 1.10 32.52 -12.82
CA LEU A 223 1.72 31.52 -13.69
C LEU A 223 3.01 32.09 -14.26
N TYR A 224 4.12 31.44 -14.01
CA TYR A 224 5.42 31.85 -14.57
C TYR A 224 5.65 31.15 -15.91
N GLN A 225 6.48 31.76 -16.75
CA GLN A 225 6.90 31.15 -17.99
C GLN A 225 7.64 29.84 -17.69
N ASN A 226 7.36 28.82 -18.47
CA ASN A 226 8.06 27.55 -18.36
C ASN A 226 9.56 27.71 -18.66
N TYR A 227 10.37 26.93 -17.96
CA TYR A 227 11.81 26.90 -18.20
C TYR A 227 12.32 25.44 -18.29
N PRO A 228 13.17 25.11 -19.26
CA PRO A 228 13.60 25.93 -20.40
C PRO A 228 12.47 26.19 -21.40
N ASN A 229 12.56 27.28 -22.15
CA ASN A 229 11.63 27.60 -23.23
C ASN A 229 12.41 28.06 -24.46
N PRO A 230 12.37 27.35 -25.64
CA PRO A 230 11.60 26.12 -25.83
C PRO A 230 12.10 24.96 -24.96
N PHE A 231 11.20 24.04 -24.58
CA PHE A 231 11.56 22.90 -23.76
C PHE A 231 12.28 21.80 -24.55
N ASN A 232 13.24 21.12 -23.92
CA ASN A 232 13.92 19.96 -24.48
C ASN A 232 14.65 19.18 -23.36
N PRO A 233 14.31 17.92 -23.08
CA PRO A 233 13.07 17.19 -23.35
C PRO A 233 11.99 17.42 -22.28
N VAL A 234 12.30 18.14 -21.21
CA VAL A 234 11.41 18.39 -20.06
C VAL A 234 11.37 19.86 -19.74
N THR A 235 10.20 20.38 -19.41
CA THR A 235 10.01 21.76 -18.91
C THR A 235 9.35 21.78 -17.55
N ASN A 236 9.65 22.80 -16.77
CA ASN A 236 9.04 23.06 -15.46
C ASN A 236 8.10 24.26 -15.55
N PHE A 237 6.96 24.15 -14.89
CA PHE A 237 6.03 25.25 -14.68
C PHE A 237 6.04 25.63 -13.21
N LYS A 238 6.13 26.91 -12.91
CA LYS A 238 5.92 27.45 -11.57
C LYS A 238 4.58 28.14 -11.51
N ILE A 239 3.77 27.79 -10.52
CA ILE A 239 2.46 28.40 -10.26
C ILE A 239 2.43 28.82 -8.79
N ASP A 240 2.08 30.06 -8.54
CA ASP A 240 1.76 30.55 -7.20
C ASP A 240 0.22 30.59 -7.07
N ILE A 241 -0.32 29.98 -6.03
CA ILE A 241 -1.77 29.85 -5.77
C ILE A 241 -2.08 30.48 -4.43
N SER A 242 -3.03 31.41 -4.39
CA SER A 242 -3.50 32.04 -3.15
C SER A 242 -4.46 31.12 -2.37
N GLU A 243 -4.61 31.37 -1.06
CA GLU A 243 -5.45 30.54 -0.17
C GLU A 243 -6.92 30.37 -0.61
N ASN A 244 -7.44 31.29 -1.42
CA ASN A 244 -8.85 31.28 -1.83
C ASN A 244 -9.09 30.66 -3.23
N ALA A 245 -8.16 29.86 -3.74
CA ALA A 245 -8.25 29.29 -5.09
C ALA A 245 -8.93 27.90 -5.14
N PHE A 246 -9.46 27.40 -4.01
CA PHE A 246 -10.19 26.13 -3.89
C PHE A 246 -11.45 26.30 -3.02
#